data_9e7cdf20536f6030ad7802d4f9ee7540
#
_entry.id   9e7cdf20536f6030ad7802d4f9ee7540
#
_cell.length_a   1.000
_cell.length_b   1.000
_cell.length_c   1.000
_cell.angle_alpha   90.00
_cell.angle_beta   90.00
_cell.angle_gamma   90.00
#
_symmetry.space_group_name_H-M   'P 1'
#
loop_
_entity.id
_entity.type
_entity.pdbx_description
1 polymer ?
#
loop_
_entity_poly.entity_id
_entity_poly.type
_entity_poly.pdbx_seq_one_letter_code
_entity_poly.pdbx_strand_id
1 'polypeptide(L)'
;MKKKIFLVCFICLMSGCSTAFREELINTQEEIPKERLPQQKFTYPYKGSSRTDAGYLKRSTNQNYTLYVLEGYEFTEEEPRRDVIYNKKNDALWMRIEVFPPNKSVKELNKETKEILRAGFSEVASLDTHLIHHNLEIAAAYKASDDKSNAYGFLVRKQNQHPTFRLTIFAPKSERDLTPFLEMGRTLQNA
;
A
#
# COMPACT_ATOMS: atom_id res chain seq x y z
N MET A 1 -46.50 -40.84 77.84
CA MET A 1 -46.68 -39.54 77.22
C MET A 1 -45.45 -39.24 76.40
N LYS A 2 -45.41 -39.46 75.13
CA LYS A 2 -44.25 -39.30 74.22
C LYS A 2 -44.53 -38.18 73.25
N LYS A 3 -43.81 -37.07 73.36
CA LYS A 3 -43.88 -35.97 72.46
C LYS A 3 -43.04 -36.30 71.24
N LYS A 4 -43.65 -36.35 70.05
CA LYS A 4 -43.00 -36.46 68.77
C LYS A 4 -42.65 -35.05 68.28
N ILE A 5 -41.39 -34.78 68.13
CA ILE A 5 -40.86 -33.55 67.52
C ILE A 5 -40.84 -33.81 66.02
N PHE A 6 -41.55 -32.99 65.25
CA PHE A 6 -41.57 -33.02 63.78
C PHE A 6 -40.51 -32.03 63.27
N LEU A 7 -39.45 -32.57 62.75
CA LEU A 7 -38.39 -31.76 62.13
C LEU A 7 -38.78 -31.46 60.66
N VAL A 8 -39.14 -30.22 60.38
CA VAL A 8 -39.42 -29.77 59.04
C VAL A 8 -38.09 -29.33 58.39
N CYS A 9 -37.66 -30.12 57.42
CA CYS A 9 -36.49 -29.82 56.64
C CYS A 9 -36.84 -28.83 55.52
N PHE A 10 -36.42 -27.58 55.64
CA PHE A 10 -36.66 -26.52 54.64
C PHE A 10 -35.52 -26.62 53.60
N ILE A 11 -35.81 -27.21 52.46
CA ILE A 11 -34.87 -27.28 51.35
C ILE A 11 -35.00 -25.98 50.55
N CYS A 12 -34.04 -25.06 50.71
CA CYS A 12 -33.86 -23.90 49.87
C CYS A 12 -33.26 -24.33 48.52
N LEU A 13 -34.08 -24.36 47.48
CA LEU A 13 -33.62 -24.46 46.12
C LEU A 13 -33.02 -23.12 45.68
N MET A 14 -31.71 -23.02 45.78
CA MET A 14 -30.95 -21.96 45.16
C MET A 14 -30.81 -22.25 43.66
N SER A 15 -31.74 -21.73 42.83
CA SER A 15 -31.55 -21.65 41.38
C SER A 15 -30.51 -20.60 41.06
N GLY A 16 -29.26 -21.04 41.00
CA GLY A 16 -28.16 -20.21 40.48
C GLY A 16 -28.29 -20.10 38.98
N CYS A 17 -28.71 -18.91 38.48
CA CYS A 17 -28.47 -18.52 37.10
C CYS A 17 -26.98 -18.30 36.88
N SER A 18 -26.27 -19.30 36.39
CA SER A 18 -24.94 -19.12 35.84
C SER A 18 -25.08 -18.49 34.46
N THR A 19 -25.00 -17.15 34.40
CA THR A 19 -24.68 -16.46 33.17
C THR A 19 -23.27 -16.89 32.78
N ALA A 20 -23.18 -17.83 31.84
CA ALA A 20 -21.90 -18.15 31.18
C ALA A 20 -21.46 -16.90 30.41
N PHE A 21 -20.57 -16.13 31.03
CA PHE A 21 -19.79 -15.12 30.32
C PHE A 21 -18.87 -15.90 29.37
N ARG A 22 -19.31 -15.99 28.10
CA ARG A 22 -18.48 -16.49 27.03
C ARG A 22 -17.48 -15.40 26.74
N GLU A 23 -16.30 -15.48 27.36
CA GLU A 23 -15.14 -14.73 26.89
C GLU A 23 -14.87 -15.19 25.44
N GLU A 24 -15.37 -14.43 24.51
CA GLU A 24 -14.87 -14.44 23.14
C GLU A 24 -13.42 -13.94 23.24
N LEU A 25 -12.49 -14.88 23.38
CA LEU A 25 -11.09 -14.65 23.09
C LEU A 25 -11.02 -14.22 21.63
N ILE A 26 -11.07 -12.90 21.41
CA ILE A 26 -10.68 -12.31 20.14
C ILE A 26 -9.21 -12.65 20.02
N ASN A 27 -8.97 -13.76 19.32
CA ASN A 27 -7.61 -14.18 18.94
C ASN A 27 -7.16 -13.25 17.81
N THR A 28 -6.89 -12.00 18.16
CA THR A 28 -6.15 -11.07 17.30
C THR A 28 -4.72 -11.60 17.32
N GLN A 29 -4.46 -12.61 16.49
CA GLN A 29 -3.08 -12.88 16.10
C GLN A 29 -2.63 -11.61 15.36
N GLU A 30 -1.94 -10.73 16.10
CA GLU A 30 -1.08 -9.74 15.47
C GLU A 30 -0.08 -10.56 14.63
N GLU A 31 -0.30 -10.58 13.31
CA GLU A 31 0.70 -11.14 12.40
C GLU A 31 2.00 -10.39 12.66
N ILE A 32 2.95 -11.05 13.30
CA ILE A 32 4.31 -10.53 13.46
C ILE A 32 4.79 -10.18 12.06
N PRO A 33 5.13 -8.92 11.77
CA PRO A 33 5.56 -8.53 10.45
C PRO A 33 6.73 -9.41 10.04
N LYS A 34 6.57 -10.18 8.97
CA LYS A 34 7.64 -11.03 8.48
C LYS A 34 8.81 -10.13 8.10
N GLU A 35 9.94 -10.30 8.78
CA GLU A 35 11.15 -9.52 8.52
C GLU A 35 11.49 -9.60 7.02
N ARG A 36 11.62 -8.45 6.39
CA ARG A 36 11.91 -8.35 4.96
C ARG A 36 13.39 -8.56 4.71
N LEU A 37 13.73 -9.44 3.79
CA LEU A 37 15.12 -9.68 3.41
C LEU A 37 15.75 -8.40 2.86
N PRO A 38 17.05 -8.15 3.11
CA PRO A 38 17.75 -6.97 2.57
C PRO A 38 17.76 -6.92 1.03
N GLN A 39 17.66 -8.09 0.39
CA GLN A 39 17.65 -8.25 -1.05
C GLN A 39 16.74 -9.40 -1.47
N GLN A 40 16.06 -9.25 -2.61
CA GLN A 40 15.34 -10.34 -3.28
C GLN A 40 15.32 -10.16 -4.79
N LYS A 41 15.01 -11.24 -5.54
CA LYS A 41 14.87 -11.20 -6.99
C LYS A 41 13.42 -10.95 -7.38
N PHE A 42 13.24 -10.15 -8.43
CA PHE A 42 11.94 -9.85 -9.04
C PHE A 42 11.97 -10.26 -10.50
N THR A 43 11.00 -11.08 -10.90
CA THR A 43 10.80 -11.46 -12.30
C THR A 43 9.49 -10.85 -12.78
N TYR A 44 9.55 -10.10 -13.86
CA TYR A 44 8.42 -9.35 -14.41
C TYR A 44 8.51 -9.23 -15.94
N PRO A 45 7.38 -9.01 -16.64
CA PRO A 45 7.39 -8.73 -18.07
C PRO A 45 8.02 -7.36 -18.32
N TYR A 46 8.89 -7.27 -19.31
CA TYR A 46 9.55 -6.04 -19.71
C TYR A 46 9.87 -6.06 -21.21
N LYS A 47 9.29 -5.08 -21.95
CA LYS A 47 9.49 -4.92 -23.40
C LYS A 47 9.29 -6.22 -24.19
N GLY A 48 8.22 -6.98 -23.86
CA GLY A 48 7.84 -8.21 -24.55
C GLY A 48 8.64 -9.46 -24.16
N SER A 49 9.53 -9.38 -23.19
CA SER A 49 10.28 -10.50 -22.63
C SER A 49 10.14 -10.58 -21.10
N SER A 50 10.60 -11.69 -20.49
CA SER A 50 10.72 -11.79 -19.04
C SER A 50 12.08 -11.23 -18.61
N ARG A 51 12.08 -10.37 -17.59
CA ARG A 51 13.27 -9.79 -17.00
C ARG A 51 13.34 -10.14 -15.51
N THR A 52 14.56 -10.43 -15.03
CA THR A 52 14.81 -10.67 -13.60
C THR A 52 15.87 -9.70 -13.11
N ASP A 53 15.51 -8.89 -12.11
CA ASP A 53 16.44 -7.95 -11.46
C ASP A 53 16.52 -8.24 -9.95
N ALA A 54 17.66 -7.87 -9.36
CA ALA A 54 17.80 -7.78 -7.92
C ALA A 54 17.11 -6.51 -7.42
N GLY A 55 16.37 -6.64 -6.31
CA GLY A 55 15.81 -5.51 -5.59
C GLY A 55 16.41 -5.42 -4.20
N TYR A 56 16.76 -4.23 -3.79
CA TYR A 56 17.36 -3.91 -2.50
C TYR A 56 16.37 -3.18 -1.62
N LEU A 57 16.19 -3.67 -0.39
CA LEU A 57 15.27 -3.07 0.57
C LEU A 57 15.75 -1.65 0.92
N LYS A 58 14.86 -0.68 0.77
CA LYS A 58 15.04 0.70 1.19
C LYS A 58 13.95 1.08 2.18
N ARG A 59 14.29 1.97 3.10
CA ARG A 59 13.38 2.54 4.08
C ARG A 59 13.30 4.04 3.89
N SER A 60 12.09 4.57 3.80
CA SER A 60 11.83 5.99 3.91
C SER A 60 11.69 6.35 5.38
N THR A 61 12.54 7.26 5.86
CA THR A 61 12.49 7.78 7.23
C THR A 61 11.50 8.91 7.36
N ASN A 62 11.23 9.65 6.28
CA ASN A 62 10.31 10.78 6.27
C ASN A 62 8.84 10.39 6.06
N GLN A 63 8.55 9.21 5.49
CA GLN A 63 7.20 8.71 5.22
C GLN A 63 6.87 7.36 5.87
N ASN A 64 7.81 6.78 6.65
CA ASN A 64 7.64 5.55 7.43
C ASN A 64 7.14 4.34 6.61
N TYR A 65 7.78 4.05 5.49
CA TYR A 65 7.54 2.86 4.69
C TYR A 65 8.84 2.19 4.25
N THR A 66 8.74 0.96 3.76
CA THR A 66 9.82 0.24 3.08
C THR A 66 9.38 -0.20 1.70
N LEU A 67 10.32 -0.29 0.76
CA LEU A 67 10.10 -0.87 -0.56
C LEU A 67 11.40 -1.48 -1.08
N TYR A 68 11.29 -2.33 -2.12
CA TYR A 68 12.48 -2.77 -2.86
C TYR A 68 12.74 -1.86 -4.05
N VAL A 69 13.99 -1.41 -4.16
CA VAL A 69 14.48 -0.62 -5.30
C VAL A 69 15.29 -1.54 -6.20
N LEU A 70 14.90 -1.66 -7.45
CA LEU A 70 15.56 -2.53 -8.44
C LEU A 70 16.96 -2.05 -8.77
N GLU A 71 17.85 -2.98 -9.11
CA GLU A 71 19.17 -2.66 -9.61
C GLU A 71 19.09 -1.72 -10.83
N GLY A 72 19.97 -0.70 -10.87
CA GLY A 72 19.94 0.34 -11.90
C GLY A 72 19.03 1.53 -11.58
N TYR A 73 18.37 1.52 -10.42
CA TYR A 73 17.59 2.65 -9.90
C TYR A 73 18.23 3.18 -8.61
N GLU A 74 17.91 4.42 -8.27
CA GLU A 74 18.38 5.08 -7.05
C GLU A 74 17.20 5.71 -6.31
N PHE A 75 17.20 5.54 -4.98
CA PHE A 75 16.19 6.07 -4.08
C PHE A 75 16.76 7.26 -3.32
N THR A 76 16.01 8.37 -3.30
CA THR A 76 16.38 9.60 -2.60
C THR A 76 15.18 10.15 -1.85
N GLU A 77 15.38 10.58 -0.62
CA GLU A 77 14.42 11.35 0.18
C GLU A 77 14.65 12.83 -0.12
N GLU A 78 13.73 13.50 -0.85
CA GLU A 78 13.95 14.90 -1.26
C GLU A 78 13.32 15.91 -0.31
N GLU A 79 12.04 15.77 -0.04
CA GLU A 79 11.28 16.70 0.78
C GLU A 79 10.39 15.93 1.78
N PRO A 80 9.89 16.57 2.85
CA PRO A 80 8.90 15.94 3.70
C PRO A 80 7.75 15.39 2.88
N ARG A 81 7.52 14.06 2.97
CA ARG A 81 6.47 13.30 2.27
C ARG A 81 6.65 13.18 0.75
N ARG A 82 7.89 13.30 0.25
CA ARG A 82 8.21 13.06 -1.17
C ARG A 82 9.51 12.33 -1.30
N ASP A 83 9.44 11.11 -1.75
CA ASP A 83 10.61 10.31 -2.11
C ASP A 83 10.65 10.14 -3.62
N VAL A 84 11.85 10.00 -4.15
CA VAL A 84 12.08 9.85 -5.58
C VAL A 84 12.89 8.61 -5.87
N ILE A 85 12.51 7.90 -6.92
CA ILE A 85 13.31 6.84 -7.52
C ILE A 85 13.59 7.23 -8.96
N TYR A 86 14.84 7.33 -9.35
CA TYR A 86 15.22 7.62 -10.72
C TYR A 86 16.07 6.53 -11.34
N ASN A 87 15.98 6.42 -12.66
CA ASN A 87 16.79 5.49 -13.44
C ASN A 87 18.20 6.06 -13.59
N LYS A 88 19.23 5.33 -13.13
CA LYS A 88 20.63 5.78 -13.16
C LYS A 88 21.20 6.02 -14.56
N LYS A 89 20.56 5.45 -15.60
CA LYS A 89 20.95 5.59 -17.00
C LYS A 89 20.18 6.66 -17.75
N ASN A 90 19.06 7.14 -17.16
CA ASN A 90 18.18 8.12 -17.79
C ASN A 90 17.48 8.93 -16.70
N ASP A 91 18.00 10.09 -16.38
CA ASP A 91 17.49 11.00 -15.35
C ASP A 91 16.12 11.63 -15.68
N ALA A 92 15.75 11.63 -16.96
CA ALA A 92 14.40 12.02 -17.38
C ALA A 92 13.32 10.96 -17.06
N LEU A 93 13.73 9.78 -16.60
CA LEU A 93 12.84 8.67 -16.23
C LEU A 93 12.90 8.42 -14.71
N TRP A 94 11.89 8.90 -13.99
CA TRP A 94 11.85 8.87 -12.54
C TRP A 94 10.44 8.77 -11.98
N MET A 95 10.30 8.37 -10.72
CA MET A 95 9.06 8.20 -10.02
C MET A 95 9.10 8.94 -8.69
N ARG A 96 8.05 9.72 -8.40
CA ARG A 96 7.77 10.27 -7.07
C ARG A 96 6.82 9.36 -6.31
N ILE A 97 7.07 9.20 -5.02
CA ILE A 97 6.27 8.42 -4.08
C ILE A 97 5.75 9.35 -2.98
N GLU A 98 4.44 9.33 -2.75
CA GLU A 98 3.79 10.08 -1.68
C GLU A 98 2.84 9.15 -0.92
N VAL A 99 3.11 8.94 0.37
CA VAL A 99 2.26 8.13 1.26
C VAL A 99 1.31 9.04 2.01
N PHE A 100 0.05 8.64 2.12
CA PHE A 100 -1.00 9.44 2.73
C PHE A 100 -1.47 8.86 4.07
N PRO A 101 -1.84 9.72 5.03
CA PRO A 101 -2.40 9.27 6.28
C PRO A 101 -3.76 8.59 6.07
N PRO A 102 -4.15 7.64 6.96
CA PRO A 102 -5.37 6.83 6.79
C PRO A 102 -6.68 7.62 6.73
N ASN A 103 -6.69 8.84 7.28
CA ASN A 103 -7.86 9.72 7.32
C ASN A 103 -8.08 10.53 6.05
N LYS A 104 -7.15 10.51 5.09
CA LYS A 104 -7.33 11.20 3.81
C LYS A 104 -8.27 10.42 2.89
N SER A 105 -9.28 11.12 2.39
CA SER A 105 -10.26 10.53 1.48
C SER A 105 -9.65 10.19 0.10
N VAL A 106 -9.85 8.97 -0.38
CA VAL A 106 -9.45 8.55 -1.73
C VAL A 106 -10.05 9.46 -2.81
N LYS A 107 -11.27 9.98 -2.58
CA LYS A 107 -11.94 10.91 -3.51
C LYS A 107 -11.18 12.25 -3.61
N GLU A 108 -10.73 12.78 -2.48
CA GLU A 108 -9.92 14.01 -2.44
C GLU A 108 -8.56 13.80 -3.09
N LEU A 109 -7.87 12.71 -2.73
CA LEU A 109 -6.59 12.34 -3.32
C LEU A 109 -6.68 12.15 -4.84
N ASN A 110 -7.78 11.58 -5.32
CA ASN A 110 -8.03 11.43 -6.75
C ASN A 110 -8.16 12.80 -7.45
N LYS A 111 -8.91 13.72 -6.86
CA LYS A 111 -9.03 15.10 -7.36
C LYS A 111 -7.67 15.79 -7.36
N GLU A 112 -6.93 15.77 -6.25
CA GLU A 112 -5.58 16.33 -6.12
C GLU A 112 -4.61 15.76 -7.18
N THR A 113 -4.64 14.44 -7.41
CA THR A 113 -3.78 13.80 -8.41
C THR A 113 -4.01 14.38 -9.80
N LYS A 114 -5.29 14.55 -10.17
CA LYS A 114 -5.66 15.13 -11.47
C LYS A 114 -5.25 16.61 -11.58
N GLU A 115 -5.41 17.37 -10.51
CA GLU A 115 -5.04 18.80 -10.45
C GLU A 115 -3.53 19.00 -10.57
N ILE A 116 -2.72 18.19 -9.86
CA ILE A 116 -1.26 18.24 -9.93
C ILE A 116 -0.79 17.96 -11.37
N LEU A 117 -1.35 16.94 -12.03
CA LEU A 117 -1.00 16.65 -13.42
C LEU A 117 -1.40 17.76 -14.37
N ARG A 118 -2.58 18.37 -14.19
CA ARG A 118 -3.05 19.50 -14.99
C ARG A 118 -2.23 20.78 -14.81
N ALA A 119 -1.63 20.96 -13.65
CA ALA A 119 -0.77 22.12 -13.41
C ALA A 119 0.56 22.03 -14.17
N GLY A 120 1.01 20.82 -14.52
CA GLY A 120 2.29 20.59 -15.20
C GLY A 120 2.18 20.20 -16.68
N PHE A 121 0.99 19.79 -17.16
CA PHE A 121 0.81 19.21 -18.49
C PHE A 121 -0.43 19.76 -19.18
N SER A 122 -0.35 19.94 -20.50
CA SER A 122 -1.44 20.48 -21.32
C SER A 122 -2.61 19.49 -21.48
N GLU A 123 -2.33 18.19 -21.49
CA GLU A 123 -3.32 17.14 -21.66
C GLU A 123 -3.30 16.16 -20.48
N VAL A 124 -4.48 15.82 -19.97
CA VAL A 124 -4.65 14.81 -18.90
C VAL A 124 -5.83 13.91 -19.20
N ALA A 125 -5.57 12.63 -19.40
CA ALA A 125 -6.55 11.59 -19.65
C ALA A 125 -6.58 10.55 -18.53
N SER A 126 -7.75 9.99 -18.23
CA SER A 126 -7.88 8.83 -17.35
C SER A 126 -7.42 7.56 -18.08
N LEU A 127 -6.75 6.68 -17.34
CA LEU A 127 -6.40 5.34 -17.81
C LEU A 127 -7.37 4.31 -17.24
N ASP A 128 -7.61 3.24 -18.01
CA ASP A 128 -8.35 2.09 -17.50
C ASP A 128 -7.47 1.31 -16.51
N THR A 129 -7.88 1.28 -15.24
CA THR A 129 -7.15 0.61 -14.18
C THR A 129 -7.17 -0.92 -14.32
N HIS A 130 -8.15 -1.49 -15.02
CA HIS A 130 -8.24 -2.93 -15.26
C HIS A 130 -7.16 -3.44 -16.23
N LEU A 131 -6.58 -2.56 -17.02
CA LEU A 131 -5.49 -2.90 -17.95
C LEU A 131 -4.10 -2.86 -17.27
N ILE A 132 -4.04 -2.46 -16.00
CA ILE A 132 -2.79 -2.31 -15.26
C ILE A 132 -2.59 -3.55 -14.38
N HIS A 133 -1.88 -4.55 -14.91
CA HIS A 133 -1.65 -5.85 -14.27
C HIS A 133 -0.46 -5.82 -13.30
N HIS A 134 -0.63 -5.30 -12.08
CA HIS A 134 0.48 -5.26 -11.10
C HIS A 134 0.12 -5.65 -9.67
N ASN A 135 -1.02 -6.32 -9.44
CA ASN A 135 -1.49 -6.70 -8.10
C ASN A 135 -1.55 -5.50 -7.11
N LEU A 136 -1.81 -4.30 -7.64
CA LEU A 136 -2.03 -3.09 -6.87
C LEU A 136 -3.52 -2.72 -6.93
N GLU A 137 -4.10 -2.35 -5.80
CA GLU A 137 -5.46 -1.82 -5.71
C GLU A 137 -5.48 -0.37 -6.22
N ILE A 138 -5.46 -0.20 -7.54
CA ILE A 138 -5.40 1.12 -8.18
C ILE A 138 -6.79 1.76 -8.17
N ALA A 139 -6.95 2.81 -7.36
CA ALA A 139 -8.19 3.58 -7.24
C ALA A 139 -8.42 4.53 -8.42
N ALA A 140 -7.34 5.06 -8.99
CA ALA A 140 -7.37 5.93 -10.15
C ALA A 140 -6.01 5.94 -10.86
N ALA A 141 -6.04 6.06 -12.18
CA ALA A 141 -4.85 6.19 -12.99
C ALA A 141 -5.05 7.26 -14.07
N TYR A 142 -4.01 8.03 -14.31
CA TYR A 142 -3.99 9.13 -15.28
C TYR A 142 -2.72 9.09 -16.10
N LYS A 143 -2.84 9.50 -17.36
CA LYS A 143 -1.73 9.90 -18.19
C LYS A 143 -1.84 11.38 -18.49
N ALA A 144 -0.76 12.10 -18.27
CA ALA A 144 -0.59 13.49 -18.65
C ALA A 144 0.49 13.60 -19.73
N SER A 145 0.36 14.54 -20.65
CA SER A 145 1.29 14.69 -21.78
C SER A 145 1.50 16.16 -22.11
N ASP A 146 2.71 16.49 -22.53
CA ASP A 146 3.07 17.71 -23.25
C ASP A 146 3.87 17.35 -24.51
N ASP A 147 4.55 18.29 -25.14
CA ASP A 147 5.34 18.04 -26.36
C ASP A 147 6.58 17.18 -26.12
N LYS A 148 7.12 17.15 -24.91
CA LYS A 148 8.44 16.56 -24.58
C LYS A 148 8.33 15.28 -23.76
N SER A 149 7.34 15.19 -22.86
CA SER A 149 7.27 14.16 -21.83
C SER A 149 5.85 13.66 -21.58
N ASN A 150 5.79 12.58 -20.82
CA ASN A 150 4.57 12.07 -20.22
C ASN A 150 4.75 12.01 -18.69
N ALA A 151 3.64 12.18 -17.97
CA ALA A 151 3.57 11.79 -16.55
C ALA A 151 2.41 10.82 -16.35
N TYR A 152 2.59 9.88 -15.45
CA TYR A 152 1.58 8.89 -15.11
C TYR A 152 1.32 8.93 -13.61
N GLY A 153 0.09 9.25 -13.23
CA GLY A 153 -0.33 9.28 -11.82
C GLY A 153 -1.14 8.05 -11.47
N PHE A 154 -0.69 7.27 -10.48
CA PHE A 154 -1.40 6.11 -9.95
C PHE A 154 -1.72 6.34 -8.49
N LEU A 155 -3.00 6.37 -8.16
CA LEU A 155 -3.47 6.40 -6.77
C LEU A 155 -3.80 4.98 -6.33
N VAL A 156 -3.06 4.46 -5.36
CA VAL A 156 -3.23 3.12 -4.81
C VAL A 156 -3.95 3.20 -3.47
N ARG A 157 -4.98 2.36 -3.29
CA ARG A 157 -5.72 2.26 -2.02
C ARG A 157 -4.95 1.45 -1.00
N LYS A 158 -5.25 1.72 0.27
CA LYS A 158 -4.81 0.87 1.37
C LYS A 158 -5.32 -0.56 1.16
N GLN A 159 -4.40 -1.53 1.23
CA GLN A 159 -4.70 -2.95 1.17
C GLN A 159 -3.67 -3.73 2.01
N ASN A 160 -4.12 -4.51 2.99
CA ASN A 160 -3.21 -5.27 3.87
C ASN A 160 -2.12 -4.37 4.50
N GLN A 161 -0.85 -4.65 4.20
CA GLN A 161 0.31 -3.89 4.67
C GLN A 161 0.62 -2.65 3.82
N HIS A 162 -0.05 -2.46 2.68
CA HIS A 162 0.12 -1.27 1.84
C HIS A 162 -0.66 -0.08 2.43
N PRO A 163 -0.05 1.08 2.65
CA PRO A 163 -0.78 2.32 2.94
C PRO A 163 -1.54 2.81 1.70
N THR A 164 -2.31 3.88 1.83
CA THR A 164 -2.73 4.65 0.64
C THR A 164 -1.55 5.49 0.16
N PHE A 165 -1.21 5.40 -1.12
CA PHE A 165 -0.09 6.14 -1.68
C PHE A 165 -0.33 6.55 -3.14
N ARG A 166 0.44 7.52 -3.62
CA ARG A 166 0.48 7.93 -5.02
C ARG A 166 1.87 7.68 -5.60
N LEU A 167 1.90 7.10 -6.78
CA LEU A 167 3.06 7.06 -7.64
C LEU A 167 2.84 8.06 -8.78
N THR A 168 3.80 8.96 -8.99
CA THR A 168 3.81 9.83 -10.16
C THR A 168 5.09 9.55 -10.95
N ILE A 169 4.95 8.90 -12.10
CA ILE A 169 6.08 8.49 -12.95
C ILE A 169 6.22 9.48 -14.08
N PHE A 170 7.39 10.09 -14.22
CA PHE A 170 7.75 10.99 -15.30
C PHE A 170 8.63 10.24 -16.30
N ALA A 171 8.32 10.34 -17.57
CA ALA A 171 8.98 9.59 -18.62
C ALA A 171 9.10 10.39 -19.92
N PRO A 172 10.19 10.24 -20.67
CA PRO A 172 10.26 10.72 -22.05
C PRO A 172 9.14 10.09 -22.89
N LYS A 173 8.71 10.76 -23.95
CA LYS A 173 7.66 10.22 -24.86
C LYS A 173 8.03 8.88 -25.51
N SER A 174 9.31 8.61 -25.65
CA SER A 174 9.83 7.35 -26.19
C SER A 174 9.71 6.16 -25.23
N GLU A 175 9.61 6.42 -23.90
CA GLU A 175 9.45 5.36 -22.92
C GLU A 175 7.98 5.00 -22.74
N ARG A 176 7.66 3.72 -22.93
CA ARG A 176 6.29 3.19 -22.83
C ARG A 176 6.14 2.11 -21.78
N ASP A 177 7.25 1.57 -21.30
CA ASP A 177 7.24 0.46 -20.33
C ASP A 177 7.60 0.98 -18.93
N LEU A 178 6.57 1.15 -18.12
CA LEU A 178 6.68 1.63 -16.74
C LEU A 178 6.72 0.47 -15.73
N THR A 179 6.76 -0.77 -16.20
CA THR A 179 6.70 -1.97 -15.37
C THR A 179 7.72 -1.96 -14.23
N PRO A 180 8.99 -1.58 -14.42
CA PRO A 180 9.95 -1.55 -13.30
C PRO A 180 9.50 -0.66 -12.13
N PHE A 181 8.91 0.51 -12.41
CA PHE A 181 8.41 1.40 -11.37
C PHE A 181 7.19 0.85 -10.66
N LEU A 182 6.26 0.25 -11.40
CA LEU A 182 5.08 -0.39 -10.83
C LEU A 182 5.45 -1.60 -9.98
N GLU A 183 6.46 -2.37 -10.40
CA GLU A 183 7.00 -3.49 -9.61
C GLU A 183 7.65 -3.00 -8.31
N MET A 184 8.42 -1.91 -8.34
CA MET A 184 8.93 -1.30 -7.11
C MET A 184 7.79 -0.80 -6.21
N GLY A 185 6.82 -0.08 -6.77
CA GLY A 185 5.63 0.40 -6.06
C GLY A 185 4.82 -0.71 -5.40
N ARG A 186 4.68 -1.87 -6.06
CA ARG A 186 4.00 -3.06 -5.54
C ARG A 186 4.63 -3.60 -4.25
N THR A 187 5.89 -3.32 -4.02
CA THR A 187 6.61 -3.77 -2.83
C THR A 187 6.54 -2.81 -1.64
N LEU A 188 5.89 -1.64 -1.79
CA LEU A 188 5.77 -0.64 -0.75
C LEU A 188 4.89 -1.16 0.39
N GLN A 189 5.40 -1.11 1.62
CA GLN A 189 4.71 -1.53 2.84
C GLN A 189 5.00 -0.55 3.97
N ASN A 190 4.10 -0.45 4.95
CA ASN A 190 4.37 0.26 6.18
C ASN A 190 5.64 -0.32 6.84
N ALA A 191 6.46 0.58 7.42
CA ALA A 191 7.70 0.20 8.10
C ALA A 191 7.47 -0.18 9.56
#